data_d4d255f0458690ddf688d102d373aee8
#
_entry.id   d4d255f0458690ddf688d102d373aee8
#
_cell.length_a   1.000
_cell.length_b   1.000
_cell.length_c   1.000
_cell.angle_alpha   90.00
_cell.angle_beta   90.00
_cell.angle_gamma   90.00
#
_symmetry.space_group_name_H-M   'P 1'
#
loop_
_entity.id
_entity.type
_entity.pdbx_description
1 polymer ?
#
loop_
_entity_poly.entity_id
_entity_poly.type
_entity_poly.pdbx_seq_one_letter_code
_entity_poly.pdbx_strand_id
1 'polypeptide(L)'
;MAKSKPNRVSEETRWVVLARAFYKCERCYRDFLGFPMSVHHRRPRMMGGSKNEMLHQSANLIVLCGSGTSGCHGWVESNRDKARELGYLIQKIESAQEIPFQDETGAWWNIDNYGQKTQLDMIRSNPHA
;
A
#
# COMPACT_ATOMS: atom_id res chain seq x y z
N MET A 1 -3.00 -17.69 -27.13
CA MET A 1 -1.92 -16.78 -27.50
C MET A 1 -1.27 -16.23 -26.24
N ALA A 2 0.00 -16.40 -26.14
CA ALA A 2 0.74 -15.90 -25.01
C ALA A 2 0.96 -14.39 -25.16
N LYS A 3 0.66 -13.67 -24.13
CA LYS A 3 0.95 -12.25 -24.07
C LYS A 3 1.99 -12.04 -22.99
N SER A 4 2.87 -11.09 -23.21
CA SER A 4 3.76 -10.68 -22.14
C SER A 4 2.91 -10.17 -20.99
N LYS A 5 3.34 -10.49 -19.79
CA LYS A 5 2.63 -9.99 -18.60
C LYS A 5 2.72 -8.47 -18.57
N PRO A 6 1.61 -7.78 -18.34
CA PRO A 6 1.69 -6.34 -18.18
C PRO A 6 2.51 -6.01 -16.94
N ASN A 7 3.26 -4.92 -17.03
CA ASN A 7 4.04 -4.45 -15.89
C ASN A 7 3.16 -3.60 -14.98
N ARG A 8 2.10 -4.21 -14.50
CA ARG A 8 1.11 -3.52 -13.67
C ARG A 8 0.33 -4.55 -12.87
N VAL A 9 -0.41 -4.05 -11.89
CA VAL A 9 -1.27 -4.87 -11.04
C VAL A 9 -2.37 -5.48 -11.89
N SER A 10 -2.65 -6.77 -11.68
CA SER A 10 -3.76 -7.45 -12.36
C SER A 10 -5.08 -6.93 -11.83
N GLU A 11 -6.16 -7.11 -12.61
CA GLU A 11 -7.48 -6.74 -12.15
C GLU A 11 -7.88 -7.52 -10.91
N GLU A 12 -7.54 -8.81 -10.86
CA GLU A 12 -7.86 -9.63 -9.70
C GLU A 12 -7.22 -9.09 -8.43
N THR A 13 -5.93 -8.78 -8.49
CA THR A 13 -5.22 -8.23 -7.33
C THR A 13 -5.79 -6.86 -6.97
N ARG A 14 -6.12 -6.06 -7.96
CA ARG A 14 -6.72 -4.75 -7.70
C ARG A 14 -8.03 -4.90 -6.92
N TRP A 15 -8.89 -5.83 -7.33
CA TRP A 15 -10.14 -6.08 -6.63
C TRP A 15 -9.91 -6.57 -5.21
N VAL A 16 -8.92 -7.45 -5.02
CA VAL A 16 -8.56 -7.95 -3.69
C VAL A 16 -8.16 -6.80 -2.78
N VAL A 17 -7.31 -5.92 -3.27
CA VAL A 17 -6.80 -4.80 -2.48
C VAL A 17 -7.91 -3.81 -2.16
N LEU A 18 -8.77 -3.50 -3.14
CA LEU A 18 -9.88 -2.60 -2.93
C LEU A 18 -10.88 -3.17 -1.92
N ALA A 19 -11.18 -4.46 -2.03
CA ALA A 19 -12.10 -5.11 -1.09
C ALA A 19 -11.52 -5.13 0.32
N ARG A 20 -10.22 -5.41 0.44
CA ARG A 20 -9.53 -5.36 1.73
C ARG A 20 -9.68 -3.99 2.38
N ALA A 21 -9.64 -2.95 1.59
CA ALA A 21 -9.73 -1.58 2.05
C ALA A 21 -11.18 -1.11 2.25
N PHE A 22 -12.18 -1.96 1.96
CA PHE A 22 -13.59 -1.59 1.97
C PHE A 22 -13.85 -0.39 1.06
N TYR A 23 -13.11 -0.32 -0.06
CA TYR A 23 -13.24 0.76 -1.06
C TYR A 23 -13.01 2.13 -0.47
N LYS A 24 -12.08 2.21 0.49
CA LYS A 24 -11.71 3.46 1.14
C LYS A 24 -10.19 3.61 1.14
N CYS A 25 -9.74 4.85 1.30
CA CYS A 25 -8.32 5.11 1.53
C CYS A 25 -7.88 4.39 2.80
N GLU A 26 -6.80 3.62 2.72
CA GLU A 26 -6.35 2.87 3.89
C GLU A 26 -5.61 3.75 4.90
N ARG A 27 -5.36 5.01 4.56
CA ARG A 27 -4.73 5.93 5.48
C ARG A 27 -5.75 6.82 6.18
N CYS A 28 -6.62 7.50 5.44
CA CYS A 28 -7.55 8.47 6.02
C CYS A 28 -9.01 8.00 6.01
N TYR A 29 -9.29 6.85 5.39
CA TYR A 29 -10.62 6.25 5.30
C TYR A 29 -11.62 7.05 4.48
N ARG A 30 -11.14 7.96 3.64
CA ARG A 30 -12.00 8.66 2.71
C ARG A 30 -12.61 7.68 1.72
N ASP A 31 -13.91 7.85 1.48
CA ASP A 31 -14.63 7.01 0.54
C ASP A 31 -14.16 7.28 -0.88
N PHE A 32 -14.16 6.24 -1.72
CA PHE A 32 -13.73 6.45 -3.09
C PHE A 32 -14.80 7.11 -3.96
N LEU A 33 -16.04 7.16 -3.52
CA LEU A 33 -17.10 7.82 -4.26
C LEU A 33 -16.82 9.31 -4.36
N GLY A 34 -16.66 9.79 -5.59
CA GLY A 34 -16.41 11.19 -5.83
C GLY A 34 -14.99 11.64 -5.51
N PHE A 35 -14.09 10.70 -5.25
CA PHE A 35 -12.70 11.04 -4.97
C PHE A 35 -11.78 10.00 -5.62
N PRO A 36 -10.77 10.43 -6.36
CA PRO A 36 -9.87 9.45 -6.99
C PRO A 36 -9.11 8.64 -5.97
N MET A 37 -8.87 7.38 -6.32
CA MET A 37 -8.10 6.46 -5.50
C MET A 37 -6.96 5.90 -6.33
N SER A 38 -5.83 5.66 -5.66
CA SER A 38 -4.65 5.07 -6.28
C SER A 38 -4.32 3.77 -5.57
N VAL A 39 -3.86 2.80 -6.34
CA VAL A 39 -3.25 1.60 -5.78
C VAL A 39 -1.74 1.89 -5.74
N HIS A 40 -1.28 2.24 -4.56
CA HIS A 40 0.09 2.69 -4.35
C HIS A 40 1.02 1.51 -4.11
N HIS A 41 2.16 1.49 -4.79
CA HIS A 41 3.20 0.49 -4.57
C HIS A 41 4.10 0.96 -3.43
N ARG A 42 4.19 0.16 -2.36
CA ARG A 42 5.05 0.48 -1.21
C ARG A 42 6.53 0.44 -1.62
N ARG A 43 6.92 -0.58 -2.36
CA ARG A 43 8.20 -0.60 -3.06
C ARG A 43 7.92 -0.11 -4.46
N PRO A 44 8.38 1.10 -4.81
CA PRO A 44 8.07 1.67 -6.12
C PRO A 44 8.64 0.84 -7.26
N ARG A 45 7.96 0.88 -8.39
CA ARG A 45 8.49 0.26 -9.60
C ARG A 45 9.71 1.05 -10.04
N MET A 46 10.73 0.31 -10.50
CA MET A 46 11.93 0.96 -10.99
C MET A 46 11.66 1.66 -12.32
N MET A 47 12.45 2.66 -12.62
CA MET A 47 12.39 3.31 -13.93
C MET A 47 12.58 2.26 -15.03
N GLY A 48 11.75 2.32 -16.05
CA GLY A 48 11.75 1.31 -17.09
C GLY A 48 10.92 0.10 -16.76
N GLY A 49 10.34 0.06 -15.57
CA GLY A 49 9.50 -1.04 -15.11
C GLY A 49 10.32 -2.21 -14.61
N SER A 50 9.79 -2.88 -13.62
CA SER A 50 10.39 -4.10 -13.09
C SER A 50 9.56 -5.29 -13.49
N LYS A 51 10.22 -6.40 -13.81
CA LYS A 51 9.53 -7.65 -14.10
C LYS A 51 9.35 -8.50 -12.86
N ASN A 52 9.72 -7.98 -11.68
CA ASN A 52 9.52 -8.70 -10.43
C ASN A 52 8.05 -8.69 -10.08
N GLU A 53 7.43 -9.86 -10.15
CA GLU A 53 6.00 -10.00 -9.89
C GLU A 53 5.63 -9.69 -8.46
N MET A 54 6.58 -9.77 -7.53
CA MET A 54 6.32 -9.43 -6.13
C MET A 54 5.89 -7.97 -5.98
N LEU A 55 6.30 -7.10 -6.90
CA LEU A 55 5.89 -5.70 -6.85
C LEU A 55 4.39 -5.52 -6.98
N HIS A 56 3.73 -6.48 -7.62
CA HIS A 56 2.29 -6.40 -7.87
C HIS A 56 1.48 -7.31 -6.95
N GLN A 57 2.09 -7.85 -5.90
CA GLN A 57 1.37 -8.64 -4.90
C GLN A 57 0.72 -7.74 -3.87
N SER A 58 -0.37 -8.21 -3.27
CA SER A 58 -1.22 -7.37 -2.42
C SER A 58 -0.50 -6.80 -1.21
N ALA A 59 0.51 -7.48 -0.67
CA ALA A 59 1.26 -6.94 0.47
C ALA A 59 2.07 -5.70 0.10
N ASN A 60 2.35 -5.48 -1.18
CA ASN A 60 3.09 -4.31 -1.64
C ASN A 60 2.17 -3.16 -2.05
N LEU A 61 0.87 -3.33 -1.89
CA LEU A 61 -0.11 -2.38 -2.42
C LEU A 61 -0.95 -1.81 -1.29
N ILE A 62 -1.12 -0.49 -1.29
CA ILE A 62 -1.99 0.20 -0.34
C ILE A 62 -2.90 1.12 -1.14
N VAL A 63 -4.19 1.09 -0.83
CA VAL A 63 -5.16 1.99 -1.46
C VAL A 63 -5.08 3.35 -0.78
N LEU A 64 -4.77 4.37 -1.56
CA LEU A 64 -4.65 5.74 -1.06
C LEU A 64 -5.50 6.67 -1.90
N CYS A 65 -6.14 7.64 -1.25
CA CYS A 65 -6.91 8.64 -1.98
C CYS A 65 -6.00 9.59 -2.73
N GLY A 66 -6.52 10.13 -3.82
CA GLY A 66 -5.81 11.11 -4.62
C GLY A 66 -4.94 10.47 -5.69
N SER A 67 -3.98 11.24 -6.14
CA SER A 67 -3.03 10.85 -7.17
C SER A 67 -1.62 11.11 -6.63
N GLY A 68 -0.60 10.94 -7.47
CA GLY A 68 0.78 11.23 -7.04
C GLY A 68 1.00 12.66 -6.56
N THR A 69 0.06 13.56 -6.83
CA THR A 69 0.20 14.97 -6.45
C THR A 69 -0.92 15.45 -5.54
N SER A 70 -1.85 14.58 -5.14
CA SER A 70 -2.99 14.99 -4.32
C SER A 70 -3.36 13.89 -3.34
N GLY A 71 -4.11 14.24 -2.30
CA GLY A 71 -4.61 13.30 -1.31
C GLY A 71 -3.51 12.61 -0.53
N CYS A 72 -3.84 11.45 0.03
CA CYS A 72 -2.86 10.69 0.80
C CYS A 72 -1.73 10.17 -0.09
N HIS A 73 -2.02 9.81 -1.33
CA HIS A 73 -0.98 9.38 -2.26
C HIS A 73 0.01 10.52 -2.51
N GLY A 74 -0.49 11.74 -2.71
CA GLY A 74 0.36 12.92 -2.84
C GLY A 74 1.17 13.20 -1.58
N TRP A 75 0.55 12.98 -0.41
CA TRP A 75 1.26 13.16 0.85
C TRP A 75 2.45 12.20 0.94
N VAL A 76 2.28 10.93 0.56
CA VAL A 76 3.37 9.96 0.58
C VAL A 76 4.51 10.44 -0.31
N GLU A 77 4.19 10.92 -1.52
CA GLU A 77 5.23 11.36 -2.45
C GLU A 77 5.94 12.62 -1.98
N SER A 78 5.25 13.48 -1.24
CA SER A 78 5.83 14.72 -0.74
C SER A 78 6.54 14.57 0.60
N ASN A 79 6.30 13.47 1.31
CA ASN A 79 6.84 13.25 2.66
C ASN A 79 7.46 11.86 2.74
N ARG A 80 8.40 11.57 1.84
CA ARG A 80 8.89 10.20 1.66
C ARG A 80 9.57 9.63 2.90
N ASP A 81 10.32 10.44 3.64
CA ASP A 81 10.98 9.95 4.85
C ASP A 81 9.95 9.54 5.90
N LYS A 82 8.95 10.39 6.12
CA LYS A 82 7.90 10.08 7.07
C LYS A 82 7.06 8.89 6.60
N ALA A 83 6.77 8.84 5.32
CA ALA A 83 6.01 7.73 4.74
C ALA A 83 6.75 6.40 4.94
N ARG A 84 8.08 6.41 4.83
CA ARG A 84 8.89 5.22 5.08
C ARG A 84 8.78 4.78 6.54
N GLU A 85 8.86 5.73 7.46
CA GLU A 85 8.71 5.42 8.89
C GLU A 85 7.36 4.78 9.18
N LEU A 86 6.32 5.19 8.48
CA LEU A 86 4.97 4.72 8.70
C LEU A 86 4.59 3.53 7.83
N GLY A 87 5.52 2.99 7.05
CA GLY A 87 5.29 1.77 6.29
C GLY A 87 4.67 1.95 4.91
N TYR A 88 4.48 3.17 4.45
CA TYR A 88 3.93 3.41 3.11
C TYR A 88 4.98 3.28 2.01
N LEU A 89 6.25 3.30 2.38
CA LEU A 89 7.36 3.06 1.47
C LEU A 89 8.28 2.05 2.12
N ILE A 90 8.69 1.04 1.35
CA ILE A 90 9.60 0.01 1.85
C ILE A 90 10.75 -0.16 0.86
N GLN A 91 11.88 -0.67 1.36
CA GLN A 91 13.06 -0.84 0.52
C GLN A 91 13.17 -2.25 -0.06
N LYS A 92 12.76 -3.25 0.70
CA LYS A 92 12.89 -4.65 0.28
C LYS A 92 11.51 -5.25 0.08
N ILE A 93 11.22 -5.64 -1.15
CA ILE A 93 9.92 -6.20 -1.50
C ILE A 93 9.68 -7.52 -0.75
N GLU A 94 10.73 -8.26 -0.44
CA GLU A 94 10.62 -9.53 0.28
C GLU A 94 10.07 -9.35 1.68
N SER A 95 10.18 -8.14 2.23
CA SER A 95 9.73 -7.86 3.59
C SER A 95 8.33 -7.25 3.64
N ALA A 96 7.64 -7.18 2.50
CA ALA A 96 6.35 -6.47 2.44
C ALA A 96 5.32 -7.03 3.42
N GLN A 97 5.30 -8.35 3.62
CA GLN A 97 4.35 -8.97 4.54
C GLN A 97 4.73 -8.79 6.01
N GLU A 98 5.92 -8.31 6.29
CA GLU A 98 6.41 -8.18 7.66
C GLU A 98 6.43 -6.74 8.15
N ILE A 99 6.42 -5.77 7.24
CA ILE A 99 6.50 -4.36 7.59
C ILE A 99 5.09 -3.78 7.67
N PRO A 100 4.64 -3.37 8.87
CA PRO A 100 3.30 -2.79 9.00
C PRO A 100 3.27 -1.35 8.53
N PHE A 101 2.06 -0.83 8.33
CA PHE A 101 1.87 0.59 8.08
C PHE A 101 0.88 1.17 9.09
N GLN A 102 1.03 2.47 9.37
CA GLN A 102 0.18 3.16 10.35
C GLN A 102 -0.80 4.07 9.61
N ASP A 103 -2.08 3.96 9.96
CA ASP A 103 -3.10 4.85 9.38
C ASP A 103 -3.20 6.16 10.18
N GLU A 104 -4.10 7.05 9.77
CA GLU A 104 -4.23 8.36 10.43
C GLU A 104 -4.79 8.27 11.83
N THR A 105 -5.42 7.15 12.19
CA THR A 105 -5.91 6.98 13.56
C THR A 105 -4.82 6.53 14.51
N GLY A 106 -3.65 6.18 13.98
CA GLY A 106 -2.55 5.65 14.77
C GLY A 106 -2.52 4.14 14.84
N ALA A 107 -3.49 3.46 14.22
CA ALA A 107 -3.51 2.01 14.21
C ALA A 107 -2.48 1.47 13.23
N TRP A 108 -1.79 0.41 13.63
CA TRP A 108 -0.83 -0.28 12.80
C TRP A 108 -1.43 -1.53 12.18
N TRP A 109 -1.14 -1.75 10.93
CA TRP A 109 -1.75 -2.84 10.16
C TRP A 109 -0.70 -3.64 9.44
N ASN A 110 -0.87 -4.97 9.45
CA ASN A 110 -0.08 -5.88 8.63
C ASN A 110 -0.94 -6.35 7.47
N ILE A 111 -0.36 -6.37 6.28
CA ILE A 111 -1.05 -6.85 5.08
C ILE A 111 -0.23 -7.95 4.45
N ASP A 112 -0.90 -8.93 3.85
CA ASP A 112 -0.22 -10.08 3.27
C ASP A 112 -0.56 -10.24 1.79
N ASN A 113 0.00 -11.25 1.17
CA ASN A 113 -0.20 -11.49 -0.26
C ASN A 113 -1.48 -12.26 -0.56
N TYR A 114 -2.29 -12.52 0.45
CA TYR A 114 -3.56 -13.21 0.31
C TYR A 114 -4.75 -12.29 0.53
N GLY A 115 -4.50 -11.00 0.60
CA GLY A 115 -5.55 -10.00 0.76
C GLY A 115 -6.03 -9.82 2.19
N GLN A 116 -5.28 -10.32 3.16
CA GLN A 116 -5.66 -10.17 4.57
C GLN A 116 -5.01 -8.97 5.19
N LYS A 117 -5.72 -8.35 6.11
CA LYS A 117 -5.26 -7.16 6.81
C LYS A 117 -5.54 -7.36 8.30
N THR A 118 -4.50 -7.28 9.10
CA THR A 118 -4.58 -7.56 10.53
C THR A 118 -4.08 -6.36 11.32
N GLN A 119 -4.87 -5.92 12.28
CA GLN A 119 -4.45 -4.84 13.16
C GLN A 119 -3.46 -5.38 14.19
N LEU A 120 -2.39 -4.64 14.41
CA LEU A 120 -1.35 -5.02 15.35
C LEU A 120 -1.45 -4.20 16.62
N ASP A 121 -1.14 -4.84 17.75
CA ASP A 121 -1.05 -4.13 19.03
C ASP A 121 0.39 -3.62 19.18
N MET A 122 0.65 -2.48 18.57
CA MET A 122 2.00 -1.89 18.59
C MET A 122 2.34 -1.21 19.90
N ILE A 123 1.33 -1.01 20.76
CA ILE A 123 1.59 -0.37 22.06
C ILE A 123 2.53 -1.22 22.88
N ARG A 124 2.31 -2.54 22.89
CA ARG A 124 3.13 -3.44 23.69
C ARG A 124 4.54 -3.60 23.16
N SER A 125 4.71 -3.49 21.87
CA SER A 125 6.00 -3.70 21.23
C SER A 125 6.75 -2.40 21.00
N ASN A 126 6.16 -1.27 21.36
CA ASN A 126 6.81 0.03 21.20
C ASN A 126 7.70 0.29 22.41
N PRO A 127 9.02 0.32 22.24
CA PRO A 127 9.93 0.52 23.35
C PRO A 127 9.84 1.91 23.96
N HIS A 128 9.16 2.83 23.31
CA HIS A 128 8.99 4.19 23.77
C HIS A 128 7.60 4.44 24.37
N ALA A 129 6.78 3.41 24.44
CA ALA A 129 5.45 3.54 25.02
C ALA A 129 5.53 3.58 26.55
#